data_2d5d7c128916ac7595ff5d61643f5d76
#
_entry.id   2d5d7c128916ac7595ff5d61643f5d76
#
_cell.length_a   1.000
_cell.length_b   1.000
_cell.length_c   1.000
_cell.angle_alpha   90.00
_cell.angle_beta   90.00
_cell.angle_gamma   90.00
#
_symmetry.space_group_name_H-M   'P 1'
#
loop_
_entity.id
_entity.type
_entity.pdbx_description
1 polymer ?
#
loop_
_entity_poly.entity_id
_entity_poly.type
_entity_poly.pdbx_seq_one_letter_code
_entity_poly.pdbx_strand_id
1 'polypeptide(L)'
;ESHVTAYASPRRLAVHITHVAAQAADKAVSQKLMPVAVGLDNQGQATPPLLKKLASLELDASIVPQLKRVLEGKTETLFLDSTAKGTQLMDGLQKALQETIAKLPIPKVMTYQLADGWQSVNFVRPAHALMALHGAEVVPVNILGLQAGRETHGHRFEAKVNPIVLKDADSYAHQLAVEGAVIASFAERRAIIANQLAAAAAKENLTPIDDDALLDEVTALVEHPNVLVGKFAAEFLQVPQECLILTMKANQKYFPLLDTQGKLANKFLLVANIQPTDPGLIIGGNERVVRSRLADAKFFFDQDRKKKLASRVPELDKVVYHNRLGTQGQRMQYVRAIASMIGQQLGGEKLAAQAYEAATLAKADLLT
;
A
#
# COMPACT_ATOMS: atom_id res chain seq x y z
N GLU A 1 -26.59 2.13 10.41
CA GLU A 1 -25.48 1.47 9.68
C GLU A 1 -24.16 2.04 10.14
N SER A 2 -23.13 1.20 10.23
CA SER A 2 -21.78 1.65 10.58
C SER A 2 -21.07 2.15 9.33
N HIS A 3 -20.37 3.28 9.45
CA HIS A 3 -19.51 3.82 8.39
C HIS A 3 -18.05 3.57 8.75
N VAL A 4 -17.25 3.13 7.76
CA VAL A 4 -15.82 2.84 7.92
C VAL A 4 -15.01 3.86 7.16
N THR A 5 -14.13 4.55 7.88
CA THR A 5 -13.18 5.52 7.30
C THR A 5 -11.75 5.02 7.54
N ALA A 6 -11.01 4.82 6.46
CA ALA A 6 -9.61 4.42 6.52
C ALA A 6 -8.69 5.64 6.49
N TYR A 7 -7.62 5.59 7.29
CA TYR A 7 -6.57 6.60 7.34
C TYR A 7 -5.21 5.96 7.11
N ALA A 8 -4.41 6.57 6.27
CA ALA A 8 -3.05 6.12 5.99
C ALA A 8 -2.12 7.31 5.77
N SER A 9 -0.97 7.27 6.43
CA SER A 9 0.13 8.20 6.23
C SER A 9 1.47 7.43 6.22
N PRO A 10 2.61 8.04 5.91
CA PRO A 10 3.91 7.37 5.93
C PRO A 10 4.22 6.63 7.24
N ARG A 11 3.59 7.02 8.33
CA ARG A 11 3.88 6.51 9.69
C ARG A 11 2.68 5.93 10.40
N ARG A 12 1.48 5.96 9.81
CA ARG A 12 0.22 5.60 10.47
C ARG A 12 -0.66 4.78 9.57
N LEU A 13 -1.31 3.81 10.18
CA LEU A 13 -2.43 3.09 9.58
C LEU A 13 -3.52 3.05 10.64
N ALA A 14 -4.70 3.57 10.30
CA ALA A 14 -5.81 3.64 11.24
C ALA A 14 -7.16 3.45 10.53
N VAL A 15 -8.15 3.05 11.30
CA VAL A 15 -9.54 2.95 10.86
C VAL A 15 -10.46 3.55 11.91
N HIS A 16 -11.43 4.32 11.48
CA HIS A 16 -12.53 4.82 12.30
C HIS A 16 -13.83 4.17 11.84
N ILE A 17 -14.60 3.66 12.79
CA ILE A 17 -15.85 2.96 12.53
C ILE A 17 -16.93 3.57 13.43
N THR A 18 -18.00 4.10 12.83
CA THR A 18 -19.12 4.68 13.59
C THR A 18 -20.03 3.58 14.15
N HIS A 19 -20.72 3.88 15.25
CA HIS A 19 -21.77 3.02 15.81
C HIS A 19 -21.33 1.58 16.10
N VAL A 20 -20.15 1.41 16.68
CA VAL A 20 -19.66 0.09 17.12
C VAL A 20 -20.28 -0.22 18.49
N ALA A 21 -20.94 -1.37 18.60
CA ALA A 21 -21.51 -1.83 19.85
C ALA A 21 -20.39 -2.37 20.78
N ALA A 22 -20.52 -2.16 22.09
CA ALA A 22 -19.60 -2.71 23.10
C ALA A 22 -19.65 -4.26 23.17
N GLN A 23 -20.78 -4.83 22.76
CA GLN A 23 -20.97 -6.28 22.67
C GLN A 23 -21.81 -6.59 21.43
N ALA A 24 -21.46 -7.65 20.72
CA ALA A 24 -22.27 -8.14 19.61
C ALA A 24 -23.64 -8.62 20.11
N ALA A 25 -24.65 -8.59 19.26
CA ALA A 25 -25.97 -9.13 19.61
C ALA A 25 -25.88 -10.63 19.92
N ASP A 26 -26.65 -11.06 20.92
CA ASP A 26 -26.79 -12.47 21.26
C ASP A 26 -27.37 -13.23 20.07
N LYS A 27 -26.89 -14.43 19.84
CA LYS A 27 -27.34 -15.28 18.73
C LYS A 27 -28.07 -16.49 19.27
N ALA A 28 -29.27 -16.74 18.78
CA ALA A 28 -29.93 -18.02 18.97
C ALA A 28 -29.13 -19.10 18.23
N VAL A 29 -28.71 -20.12 18.95
CA VAL A 29 -27.93 -21.25 18.43
C VAL A 29 -28.74 -22.53 18.70
N SER A 30 -29.00 -23.31 17.66
CA SER A 30 -29.60 -24.62 17.76
C SER A 30 -28.51 -25.66 17.59
N GLN A 31 -28.07 -26.24 18.70
CA GLN A 31 -26.97 -27.20 18.75
C GLN A 31 -27.50 -28.63 18.58
N LYS A 32 -27.04 -29.33 17.59
CA LYS A 32 -27.31 -30.75 17.39
C LYS A 32 -26.66 -31.58 18.51
N LEU A 33 -27.43 -32.39 19.20
CA LEU A 33 -26.92 -33.27 20.26
C LEU A 33 -26.69 -34.70 19.75
N MET A 34 -27.80 -35.45 19.53
CA MET A 34 -27.76 -36.83 19.06
C MET A 34 -29.14 -37.29 18.59
N PRO A 35 -29.24 -38.42 17.87
CA PRO A 35 -30.53 -39.00 17.51
C PRO A 35 -31.41 -39.29 18.73
N VAL A 36 -32.71 -39.09 18.61
CA VAL A 36 -33.70 -39.34 19.68
C VAL A 36 -33.58 -40.78 20.20
N ALA A 37 -33.45 -41.76 19.30
CA ALA A 37 -33.33 -43.17 19.64
C ALA A 37 -32.09 -43.53 20.46
N VAL A 38 -31.08 -42.66 20.47
CA VAL A 38 -29.86 -42.83 21.28
C VAL A 38 -29.93 -42.02 22.56
N GLY A 39 -30.56 -40.84 22.50
CA GLY A 39 -30.60 -39.86 23.60
C GLY A 39 -31.74 -40.10 24.60
N LEU A 40 -32.85 -40.65 24.19
CA LEU A 40 -34.02 -40.88 25.04
C LEU A 40 -34.37 -42.38 25.06
N ASP A 41 -34.81 -42.85 26.20
CA ASP A 41 -35.39 -44.19 26.34
C ASP A 41 -36.86 -44.27 25.92
N ASN A 42 -37.49 -45.44 26.01
CA ASN A 42 -38.92 -45.66 25.65
C ASN A 42 -39.91 -44.89 26.53
N GLN A 43 -39.44 -44.35 27.65
CA GLN A 43 -40.24 -43.52 28.58
C GLN A 43 -39.94 -42.01 28.40
N GLY A 44 -39.09 -41.67 27.42
CA GLY A 44 -38.67 -40.28 27.18
C GLY A 44 -37.63 -39.74 28.17
N GLN A 45 -37.04 -40.59 28.98
CA GLN A 45 -35.97 -40.19 29.92
C GLN A 45 -34.60 -40.16 29.25
N ALA A 46 -33.72 -39.31 29.74
CA ALA A 46 -32.36 -39.18 29.21
C ALA A 46 -31.55 -40.46 29.43
N THR A 47 -30.97 -40.99 28.38
CA THR A 47 -30.02 -42.08 28.45
C THR A 47 -28.64 -41.63 28.95
N PRO A 48 -27.78 -42.55 29.45
CA PRO A 48 -26.42 -42.19 29.87
C PRO A 48 -25.59 -41.42 28.82
N PRO A 49 -25.69 -41.74 27.50
CA PRO A 49 -25.02 -40.95 26.46
C PRO A 49 -25.50 -39.48 26.43
N LEU A 50 -26.82 -39.23 26.54
CA LEU A 50 -27.36 -37.87 26.56
C LEU A 50 -26.93 -37.12 27.82
N LEU A 51 -27.00 -37.75 28.98
CA LEU A 51 -26.52 -37.17 30.25
C LEU A 51 -25.06 -36.80 30.20
N LYS A 52 -24.20 -37.66 29.63
CA LYS A 52 -22.77 -37.37 29.41
C LYS A 52 -22.56 -36.18 28.47
N LYS A 53 -23.37 -36.08 27.43
CA LYS A 53 -23.31 -34.95 26.46
C LYS A 53 -23.75 -33.67 27.12
N LEU A 54 -24.85 -33.68 27.89
CA LEU A 54 -25.34 -32.51 28.62
C LEU A 54 -24.34 -32.07 29.68
N ALA A 55 -23.74 -32.98 30.42
CA ALA A 55 -22.68 -32.65 31.41
C ALA A 55 -21.48 -32.00 30.75
N SER A 56 -21.11 -32.42 29.54
CA SER A 56 -20.02 -31.75 28.76
C SER A 56 -20.37 -30.33 28.31
N LEU A 57 -21.64 -29.95 28.38
CA LEU A 57 -22.16 -28.61 28.10
C LEU A 57 -22.54 -27.85 29.38
N GLU A 58 -22.11 -28.36 30.55
CA GLU A 58 -22.41 -27.80 31.88
C GLU A 58 -23.95 -27.74 32.16
N LEU A 59 -24.69 -28.68 31.58
CA LEU A 59 -26.15 -28.77 31.73
C LEU A 59 -26.53 -30.08 32.45
N ASP A 60 -27.65 -30.05 33.16
CA ASP A 60 -28.19 -31.20 33.84
C ASP A 60 -29.44 -31.79 33.13
N ALA A 61 -30.01 -32.85 33.68
CA ALA A 61 -31.15 -33.53 33.09
C ALA A 61 -32.44 -32.70 33.06
N SER A 62 -32.53 -31.59 33.77
CA SER A 62 -33.70 -30.70 33.80
C SER A 62 -34.00 -30.03 32.46
N ILE A 63 -32.99 -29.95 31.58
CA ILE A 63 -33.09 -29.37 30.23
C ILE A 63 -33.80 -30.31 29.24
N VAL A 64 -33.88 -31.59 29.52
CA VAL A 64 -34.40 -32.62 28.59
C VAL A 64 -35.82 -32.31 28.05
N PRO A 65 -36.76 -31.80 28.82
CA PRO A 65 -38.07 -31.41 28.31
C PRO A 65 -38.05 -30.22 27.33
N GLN A 66 -36.96 -29.43 27.33
CA GLN A 66 -36.78 -28.27 26.45
C GLN A 66 -36.03 -28.59 25.17
N LEU A 67 -35.52 -29.84 25.04
CA LEU A 67 -34.84 -30.28 23.81
C LEU A 67 -35.84 -30.37 22.66
N LYS A 68 -35.43 -29.76 21.55
CA LYS A 68 -36.22 -29.76 20.32
C LYS A 68 -35.96 -31.04 19.53
N ARG A 69 -37.04 -31.66 19.04
CA ARG A 69 -36.93 -32.83 18.13
C ARG A 69 -37.09 -32.35 16.69
N VAL A 70 -36.09 -32.60 15.87
CA VAL A 70 -36.09 -32.22 14.45
C VAL A 70 -35.88 -33.47 13.60
N LEU A 71 -36.74 -33.66 12.61
CA LEU A 71 -36.58 -34.77 11.65
C LEU A 71 -35.53 -34.40 10.61
N GLU A 72 -34.40 -35.08 10.64
CA GLU A 72 -33.35 -34.97 9.62
C GLU A 72 -33.35 -36.21 8.74
N GLY A 73 -33.94 -36.07 7.56
CA GLY A 73 -34.13 -37.21 6.64
C GLY A 73 -35.08 -38.26 7.25
N LYS A 74 -34.56 -39.42 7.63
CA LYS A 74 -35.30 -40.52 8.26
C LYS A 74 -35.07 -40.65 9.78
N THR A 75 -34.24 -39.76 10.35
CA THR A 75 -33.83 -39.85 11.75
C THR A 75 -34.28 -38.61 12.51
N GLU A 76 -34.98 -38.81 13.60
CA GLU A 76 -35.33 -37.73 14.53
C GLU A 76 -34.15 -37.46 15.45
N THR A 77 -33.74 -36.20 15.53
CA THR A 77 -32.52 -35.75 16.24
C THR A 77 -32.88 -34.71 17.29
N LEU A 78 -32.24 -34.80 18.45
CA LEU A 78 -32.38 -33.84 19.55
C LEU A 78 -31.49 -32.61 19.27
N PHE A 79 -32.07 -31.42 19.42
CA PHE A 79 -31.40 -30.14 19.36
C PHE A 79 -31.62 -29.37 20.67
N LEU A 80 -30.57 -28.67 21.08
CA LEU A 80 -30.63 -27.74 22.17
C LEU A 80 -30.65 -26.31 21.61
N ASP A 81 -31.78 -25.64 21.78
CA ASP A 81 -31.84 -24.20 21.48
C ASP A 81 -31.28 -23.44 22.70
N SER A 82 -30.25 -22.65 22.45
CA SER A 82 -29.58 -21.82 23.44
C SER A 82 -29.30 -20.43 22.88
N THR A 83 -29.03 -19.50 23.76
CA THR A 83 -28.58 -18.17 23.34
C THR A 83 -27.08 -18.05 23.62
N ALA A 84 -26.28 -18.02 22.57
CA ALA A 84 -24.88 -17.71 22.71
C ALA A 84 -24.72 -16.18 22.91
N LYS A 85 -24.11 -15.80 24.01
CA LYS A 85 -23.80 -14.39 24.29
C LYS A 85 -22.91 -13.82 23.19
N GLY A 86 -23.23 -12.63 22.74
CA GLY A 86 -22.42 -11.92 21.74
C GLY A 86 -21.00 -11.64 22.27
N THR A 87 -20.04 -11.69 21.36
CA THR A 87 -18.62 -11.43 21.67
C THR A 87 -18.45 -9.99 22.17
N GLN A 88 -17.66 -9.80 23.23
CA GLN A 88 -17.26 -8.48 23.71
C GLN A 88 -16.36 -7.77 22.67
N LEU A 89 -16.46 -6.44 22.61
CA LEU A 89 -15.67 -5.63 21.68
C LEU A 89 -14.17 -5.90 21.81
N MET A 90 -13.64 -6.00 23.02
CA MET A 90 -12.22 -6.25 23.26
C MET A 90 -11.77 -7.55 22.57
N ASP A 91 -12.50 -8.66 22.76
CA ASP A 91 -12.12 -9.96 22.21
C ASP A 91 -12.25 -9.97 20.66
N GLY A 92 -13.33 -9.38 20.15
CA GLY A 92 -13.54 -9.22 18.72
C GLY A 92 -12.49 -8.37 18.05
N LEU A 93 -12.12 -7.24 18.65
CA LEU A 93 -11.10 -6.33 18.15
C LEU A 93 -9.70 -6.95 18.21
N GLN A 94 -9.37 -7.65 19.32
CA GLN A 94 -8.09 -8.35 19.46
C GLN A 94 -7.89 -9.35 18.34
N LYS A 95 -8.90 -10.17 18.06
CA LYS A 95 -8.87 -11.15 16.98
C LYS A 95 -8.76 -10.47 15.61
N ALA A 96 -9.56 -9.44 15.36
CA ALA A 96 -9.55 -8.69 14.10
C ALA A 96 -8.19 -8.05 13.84
N LEU A 97 -7.53 -7.47 14.85
CA LEU A 97 -6.18 -6.91 14.72
C LEU A 97 -5.15 -7.97 14.35
N GLN A 98 -5.15 -9.10 15.04
CA GLN A 98 -4.22 -10.20 14.75
C GLN A 98 -4.36 -10.70 13.32
N GLU A 99 -5.60 -10.95 12.89
CA GLU A 99 -5.88 -11.40 11.53
C GLU A 99 -5.52 -10.35 10.48
N THR A 100 -5.80 -9.08 10.74
CA THR A 100 -5.50 -7.98 9.81
C THR A 100 -4.00 -7.83 9.63
N ILE A 101 -3.22 -7.75 10.70
CA ILE A 101 -1.75 -7.62 10.63
C ILE A 101 -1.13 -8.80 9.89
N ALA A 102 -1.61 -10.03 10.12
CA ALA A 102 -1.13 -11.22 9.43
C ALA A 102 -1.44 -11.25 7.92
N LYS A 103 -2.49 -10.54 7.49
CA LYS A 103 -2.97 -10.51 6.09
C LYS A 103 -2.62 -9.23 5.34
N LEU A 104 -1.95 -8.27 5.97
CA LEU A 104 -1.52 -7.06 5.26
C LEU A 104 -0.62 -7.42 4.07
N PRO A 105 -0.83 -6.81 2.89
CA PRO A 105 -0.05 -7.09 1.67
C PRO A 105 1.34 -6.45 1.74
N ILE A 106 2.12 -6.82 2.74
CA ILE A 106 3.48 -6.31 2.95
C ILE A 106 4.46 -7.22 2.22
N PRO A 107 5.14 -6.75 1.16
CA PRO A 107 6.01 -7.60 0.34
C PRO A 107 7.28 -8.04 1.08
N LYS A 108 7.74 -7.25 2.04
CA LYS A 108 8.91 -7.54 2.87
C LYS A 108 8.67 -7.07 4.30
N VAL A 109 8.91 -7.95 5.24
CA VAL A 109 8.92 -7.64 6.67
C VAL A 109 10.33 -7.65 7.19
N MET A 110 10.58 -6.88 8.24
CA MET A 110 11.78 -6.96 9.05
C MET A 110 11.44 -7.57 10.40
N THR A 111 12.42 -8.24 10.99
CA THR A 111 12.36 -8.71 12.38
C THR A 111 13.06 -7.70 13.26
N TYR A 112 12.43 -7.30 14.34
CA TYR A 112 13.04 -6.45 15.36
C TYR A 112 12.73 -6.97 16.76
N GLN A 113 13.67 -6.74 17.68
CA GLN A 113 13.58 -7.19 19.06
C GLN A 113 12.80 -6.17 19.88
N LEU A 114 11.95 -6.66 20.78
CA LEU A 114 11.24 -5.81 21.75
C LEU A 114 12.18 -5.35 22.87
N ALA A 115 11.73 -4.37 23.63
CA ALA A 115 12.53 -3.76 24.72
C ALA A 115 12.93 -4.73 25.83
N ASP A 116 12.24 -5.87 25.96
CA ASP A 116 12.59 -6.94 26.90
C ASP A 116 13.87 -7.70 26.53
N GLY A 117 14.38 -7.52 25.31
CA GLY A 117 15.57 -8.17 24.80
C GLY A 117 15.43 -9.65 24.43
N TRP A 118 14.23 -10.23 24.54
CA TRP A 118 13.95 -11.65 24.32
C TRP A 118 12.94 -11.90 23.22
N GLN A 119 11.87 -11.11 23.18
CA GLN A 119 10.82 -11.26 22.19
C GLN A 119 11.15 -10.48 20.93
N SER A 120 10.79 -11.06 19.78
CA SER A 120 10.92 -10.43 18.47
C SER A 120 9.59 -10.41 17.75
N VAL A 121 9.35 -9.38 16.97
CA VAL A 121 8.17 -9.24 16.13
C VAL A 121 8.55 -8.99 14.68
N ASN A 122 7.67 -9.39 13.78
CA ASN A 122 7.82 -9.20 12.34
C ASN A 122 6.82 -8.16 11.86
N PHE A 123 7.32 -7.06 11.30
CA PHE A 123 6.48 -6.04 10.67
C PHE A 123 7.30 -5.27 9.62
N VAL A 124 6.63 -4.41 8.85
CA VAL A 124 7.29 -3.61 7.81
C VAL A 124 8.33 -2.62 8.38
N ARG A 125 8.08 -2.10 9.58
CA ARG A 125 8.93 -1.18 10.34
C ARG A 125 8.66 -1.35 11.84
N PRO A 126 9.55 -0.96 12.73
CA PRO A 126 9.24 -0.90 14.15
C PRO A 126 7.99 -0.05 14.41
N ALA A 127 7.00 -0.65 15.06
CA ALA A 127 5.80 0.05 15.52
C ALA A 127 6.09 0.64 16.91
N HIS A 128 5.68 1.88 17.14
CA HIS A 128 5.99 2.62 18.36
C HIS A 128 4.79 2.93 19.24
N ALA A 129 3.59 2.91 18.69
CA ALA A 129 2.35 3.15 19.42
C ALA A 129 1.20 2.35 18.82
N LEU A 130 0.29 1.94 19.69
CA LEU A 130 -1.00 1.35 19.36
C LEU A 130 -2.09 2.19 20.02
N MET A 131 -3.11 2.55 19.29
CA MET A 131 -4.30 3.23 19.81
C MET A 131 -5.53 2.40 19.52
N ALA A 132 -6.40 2.23 20.52
CA ALA A 132 -7.71 1.62 20.33
C ALA A 132 -8.70 2.30 21.30
N LEU A 133 -9.67 3.00 20.73
CA LEU A 133 -10.68 3.75 21.48
C LEU A 133 -12.08 3.31 21.06
N HIS A 134 -12.98 3.23 22.02
CA HIS A 134 -14.42 3.12 21.83
C HIS A 134 -15.10 4.30 22.51
N GLY A 135 -15.54 5.28 21.71
CA GLY A 135 -15.84 6.60 22.24
C GLY A 135 -14.60 7.20 22.90
N ALA A 136 -14.72 7.54 24.19
CA ALA A 136 -13.60 8.07 24.98
C ALA A 136 -12.81 7.00 25.75
N GLU A 137 -13.24 5.74 25.73
CA GLU A 137 -12.62 4.68 26.53
C GLU A 137 -11.56 3.91 25.73
N VAL A 138 -10.43 3.59 26.37
CA VAL A 138 -9.38 2.75 25.77
C VAL A 138 -9.83 1.28 25.80
N VAL A 139 -9.79 0.64 24.63
CA VAL A 139 -10.01 -0.81 24.52
C VAL A 139 -8.66 -1.51 24.70
N PRO A 140 -8.48 -2.33 25.75
CA PRO A 140 -7.16 -2.85 26.16
C PRO A 140 -6.73 -4.05 25.29
N VAL A 141 -6.45 -3.80 24.01
CA VAL A 141 -5.91 -4.78 23.05
C VAL A 141 -4.39 -4.63 22.93
N ASN A 142 -3.73 -5.66 22.39
CA ASN A 142 -2.29 -5.63 22.15
C ASN A 142 -1.91 -6.27 20.81
N ILE A 143 -0.89 -5.73 20.17
CA ILE A 143 -0.31 -6.26 18.94
C ILE A 143 1.14 -5.78 18.78
N LEU A 144 1.99 -6.56 18.16
CA LEU A 144 3.42 -6.23 17.91
C LEU A 144 4.19 -5.84 19.18
N GLY A 145 3.82 -6.41 20.32
CA GLY A 145 4.43 -6.07 21.61
C GLY A 145 3.98 -4.74 22.22
N LEU A 146 2.97 -4.09 21.63
CA LEU A 146 2.42 -2.82 22.10
C LEU A 146 1.07 -3.03 22.78
N GLN A 147 0.85 -2.34 23.87
CA GLN A 147 -0.44 -2.22 24.55
C GLN A 147 -1.17 -0.99 24.02
N ALA A 148 -2.48 -1.12 23.77
CA ALA A 148 -3.28 -0.02 23.32
C ALA A 148 -3.39 1.09 24.38
N GLY A 149 -3.30 2.33 23.90
CA GLY A 149 -3.50 3.56 24.65
C GLY A 149 -4.30 4.57 23.85
N ARG A 150 -4.15 5.85 24.20
CA ARG A 150 -4.78 6.98 23.52
C ARG A 150 -3.78 8.04 23.04
N GLU A 151 -2.49 7.78 23.18
CA GLU A 151 -1.45 8.73 22.85
C GLU A 151 -0.87 8.44 21.48
N THR A 152 -0.58 9.49 20.72
CA THR A 152 0.12 9.42 19.45
C THR A 152 1.07 10.61 19.31
N HIS A 153 1.95 10.55 18.30
CA HIS A 153 2.86 11.65 17.98
C HIS A 153 2.39 12.37 16.73
N GLY A 154 2.52 13.68 16.70
CA GLY A 154 2.29 14.48 15.51
C GLY A 154 3.46 14.44 14.52
N HIS A 155 3.45 15.38 13.59
CA HIS A 155 4.56 15.63 12.67
C HIS A 155 5.82 16.02 13.47
N ARG A 156 6.96 15.40 13.10
CA ARG A 156 8.21 15.52 13.88
C ARG A 156 8.65 16.95 14.14
N PHE A 157 8.43 17.86 13.20
CA PHE A 157 8.95 19.22 13.24
C PHE A 157 7.87 20.30 13.39
N GLU A 158 6.61 19.98 13.12
CA GLU A 158 5.53 20.97 13.04
C GLU A 158 4.38 20.72 14.03
N ALA A 159 4.41 19.62 14.76
CA ALA A 159 3.42 19.36 15.79
C ALA A 159 3.48 20.42 16.88
N LYS A 160 2.32 20.99 17.23
CA LYS A 160 2.17 21.97 18.30
C LYS A 160 2.14 21.29 19.67
N VAL A 161 1.66 20.05 19.71
CA VAL A 161 1.53 19.22 20.91
C VAL A 161 2.16 17.87 20.64
N ASN A 162 2.98 17.36 21.56
CA ASN A 162 3.60 16.07 21.46
C ASN A 162 3.96 15.48 22.83
N PRO A 163 3.42 14.33 23.27
CA PRO A 163 2.43 13.52 22.58
C PRO A 163 1.05 14.17 22.47
N ILE A 164 0.26 13.74 21.48
CA ILE A 164 -1.14 14.10 21.33
C ILE A 164 -1.96 13.07 22.11
N VAL A 165 -2.75 13.53 23.05
CA VAL A 165 -3.68 12.70 23.82
C VAL A 165 -5.06 12.81 23.20
N LEU A 166 -5.54 11.75 22.52
CA LEU A 166 -6.85 11.76 21.87
C LEU A 166 -7.98 11.83 22.90
N LYS A 167 -8.94 12.70 22.67
CA LYS A 167 -10.13 12.83 23.53
C LYS A 167 -11.03 11.61 23.39
N ASP A 168 -11.32 11.25 22.16
CA ASP A 168 -12.20 10.15 21.76
C ASP A 168 -11.85 9.67 20.34
N ALA A 169 -12.51 8.59 19.91
CA ALA A 169 -12.29 8.00 18.60
C ALA A 169 -12.67 8.95 17.45
N ASP A 170 -13.72 9.77 17.60
CA ASP A 170 -14.22 10.66 16.56
C ASP A 170 -13.29 11.86 16.31
N SER A 171 -12.54 12.26 17.33
CA SER A 171 -11.60 13.39 17.26
C SER A 171 -10.29 13.09 16.52
N TYR A 172 -9.99 11.86 16.16
CA TYR A 172 -8.70 11.40 15.65
C TYR A 172 -8.14 12.27 14.52
N ALA A 173 -8.86 12.37 13.42
CA ALA A 173 -8.36 13.10 12.24
C ALA A 173 -8.22 14.61 12.52
N HIS A 174 -9.18 15.20 13.24
CA HIS A 174 -9.19 16.60 13.57
C HIS A 174 -8.04 16.99 14.54
N GLN A 175 -7.84 16.21 15.62
CA GLN A 175 -6.75 16.49 16.55
C GLN A 175 -5.37 16.31 15.88
N LEU A 176 -5.19 15.29 15.03
CA LEU A 176 -3.97 15.12 14.27
C LEU A 176 -3.69 16.31 13.34
N ALA A 177 -4.71 16.86 12.69
CA ALA A 177 -4.54 18.02 11.81
C ALA A 177 -4.19 19.29 12.61
N VAL A 178 -4.91 19.59 13.68
CA VAL A 178 -4.80 20.87 14.42
C VAL A 178 -3.61 20.89 15.38
N GLU A 179 -3.42 19.82 16.14
CA GLU A 179 -2.38 19.71 17.16
C GLU A 179 -1.10 19.11 16.61
N GLY A 180 -1.25 18.14 15.67
CA GLY A 180 -0.17 17.31 15.17
C GLY A 180 0.41 17.72 13.83
N ALA A 181 -0.19 18.66 13.09
CA ALA A 181 0.20 18.99 11.72
C ALA A 181 0.27 17.75 10.81
N VAL A 182 -0.71 16.83 10.93
CA VAL A 182 -0.82 15.60 10.15
C VAL A 182 -2.20 15.51 9.50
N ILE A 183 -2.23 15.45 8.18
CA ILE A 183 -3.45 15.15 7.42
C ILE A 183 -3.55 13.64 7.31
N ALA A 184 -4.35 13.01 8.17
CA ALA A 184 -4.42 11.55 8.29
C ALA A 184 -5.06 10.87 7.06
N SER A 185 -6.08 11.52 6.45
CA SER A 185 -6.76 11.01 5.26
C SER A 185 -5.86 11.04 4.04
N PHE A 186 -5.65 9.88 3.40
CA PHE A 186 -4.90 9.79 2.15
C PHE A 186 -5.58 10.56 1.02
N ALA A 187 -6.90 10.40 0.88
CA ALA A 187 -7.66 11.06 -0.18
C ALA A 187 -7.66 12.58 -0.04
N GLU A 188 -7.83 13.09 1.18
CA GLU A 188 -7.77 14.53 1.46
C GLU A 188 -6.37 15.09 1.17
N ARG A 189 -5.34 14.40 1.63
CA ARG A 189 -3.94 14.80 1.42
C ARG A 189 -3.58 14.80 -0.07
N ARG A 190 -4.05 13.78 -0.83
CA ARG A 190 -3.89 13.70 -2.29
C ARG A 190 -4.55 14.90 -2.99
N ALA A 191 -5.78 15.23 -2.61
CA ALA A 191 -6.49 16.37 -3.18
C ALA A 191 -5.79 17.70 -2.88
N ILE A 192 -5.27 17.88 -1.66
CA ILE A 192 -4.48 19.06 -1.28
C ILE A 192 -3.23 19.16 -2.14
N ILE A 193 -2.48 18.09 -2.34
CA ILE A 193 -1.28 18.07 -3.18
C ILE A 193 -1.65 18.43 -4.63
N ALA A 194 -2.67 17.80 -5.21
CA ALA A 194 -3.10 18.07 -6.57
C ALA A 194 -3.48 19.55 -6.78
N ASN A 195 -4.23 20.13 -5.84
CA ASN A 195 -4.61 21.53 -5.89
C ASN A 195 -3.40 22.47 -5.76
N GLN A 196 -2.45 22.15 -4.86
CA GLN A 196 -1.22 22.92 -4.71
C GLN A 196 -0.33 22.84 -5.94
N LEU A 197 -0.20 21.67 -6.57
CA LEU A 197 0.55 21.48 -7.82
C LEU A 197 -0.05 22.33 -8.94
N ALA A 198 -1.36 22.27 -9.13
CA ALA A 198 -2.05 23.08 -10.15
C ALA A 198 -1.90 24.59 -9.88
N ALA A 199 -2.07 25.03 -8.65
CA ALA A 199 -1.94 26.44 -8.28
C ALA A 199 -0.49 26.95 -8.43
N ALA A 200 0.52 26.15 -8.10
CA ALA A 200 1.93 26.50 -8.25
C ALA A 200 2.32 26.58 -9.73
N ALA A 201 1.89 25.64 -10.55
CA ALA A 201 2.15 25.62 -11.98
C ALA A 201 1.47 26.80 -12.70
N ALA A 202 0.22 27.13 -12.34
CA ALA A 202 -0.52 28.26 -12.92
C ALA A 202 0.19 29.59 -12.69
N LYS A 203 0.83 29.80 -11.53
CA LYS A 203 1.62 31.02 -11.26
C LYS A 203 2.81 31.17 -12.19
N GLU A 204 3.32 30.07 -12.72
CA GLU A 204 4.43 30.01 -13.66
C GLU A 204 3.97 30.01 -15.14
N ASN A 205 2.66 30.04 -15.40
CA ASN A 205 2.04 29.85 -16.74
C ASN A 205 2.46 28.51 -17.37
N LEU A 206 2.58 27.45 -16.56
CA LEU A 206 2.99 26.11 -16.94
C LEU A 206 1.96 25.09 -16.45
N THR A 207 2.08 23.86 -16.94
CA THR A 207 1.24 22.73 -16.53
C THR A 207 2.11 21.60 -15.95
N PRO A 208 1.76 21.04 -14.80
CA PRO A 208 2.50 19.87 -14.29
C PRO A 208 2.21 18.66 -15.17
N ILE A 209 3.17 17.75 -15.25
CA ILE A 209 2.94 16.47 -15.92
C ILE A 209 1.79 15.73 -15.21
N ASP A 210 0.91 15.14 -15.99
CA ASP A 210 -0.20 14.31 -15.50
C ASP A 210 0.30 12.89 -15.21
N ASP A 211 0.35 12.53 -13.92
CA ASP A 211 0.84 11.23 -13.45
C ASP A 211 0.21 10.89 -12.10
N ASP A 212 -0.89 10.15 -12.15
CA ASP A 212 -1.63 9.69 -10.98
C ASP A 212 -0.79 8.77 -10.08
N ALA A 213 0.05 7.92 -10.68
CA ALA A 213 0.90 7.01 -9.91
C ALA A 213 1.98 7.77 -9.11
N LEU A 214 2.56 8.81 -9.71
CA LEU A 214 3.50 9.69 -9.01
C LEU A 214 2.79 10.48 -7.90
N LEU A 215 1.59 10.98 -8.15
CA LEU A 215 0.80 11.69 -7.17
C LEU A 215 0.45 10.79 -5.97
N ASP A 216 0.06 9.55 -6.20
CA ASP A 216 -0.23 8.57 -5.16
C ASP A 216 1.03 8.23 -4.35
N GLU A 217 2.16 8.02 -5.03
CA GLU A 217 3.44 7.76 -4.38
C GLU A 217 3.87 8.93 -3.49
N VAL A 218 3.82 10.15 -3.99
CA VAL A 218 4.19 11.35 -3.23
C VAL A 218 3.23 11.56 -2.06
N THR A 219 1.93 11.33 -2.25
CA THR A 219 0.94 11.38 -1.16
C THR A 219 1.28 10.41 -0.04
N ALA A 220 1.82 9.23 -0.37
CA ALA A 220 2.25 8.24 0.62
C ALA A 220 3.56 8.62 1.35
N LEU A 221 4.29 9.64 0.90
CA LEU A 221 5.57 10.05 1.49
C LEU A 221 5.46 11.25 2.45
N VAL A 222 4.36 11.98 2.45
CA VAL A 222 4.19 13.21 3.24
C VAL A 222 2.98 13.13 4.16
N GLU A 223 3.02 13.88 5.26
CA GLU A 223 1.91 14.05 6.22
C GLU A 223 1.37 15.48 6.24
N HIS A 224 2.22 16.46 5.92
CA HIS A 224 1.90 17.89 5.85
C HIS A 224 2.48 18.50 4.57
N PRO A 225 1.79 18.30 3.41
CA PRO A 225 2.31 18.66 2.11
C PRO A 225 2.41 20.17 1.89
N ASN A 226 3.52 20.59 1.29
CA ASN A 226 3.75 21.94 0.81
C ASN A 226 4.48 21.90 -0.53
N VAL A 227 3.87 22.45 -1.59
CA VAL A 227 4.43 22.45 -2.93
C VAL A 227 5.33 23.67 -3.15
N LEU A 228 6.55 23.39 -3.60
CA LEU A 228 7.55 24.41 -3.91
C LEU A 228 7.99 24.29 -5.37
N VAL A 229 8.41 25.42 -5.95
CA VAL A 229 8.90 25.51 -7.34
C VAL A 229 10.43 25.53 -7.32
N GLY A 230 11.05 24.57 -7.99
CA GLY A 230 12.49 24.54 -8.23
C GLY A 230 12.79 24.75 -9.72
N LYS A 231 14.04 25.07 -10.03
CA LYS A 231 14.54 25.29 -11.40
C LYS A 231 15.86 24.58 -11.62
N PHE A 232 16.16 24.34 -12.88
CA PHE A 232 17.47 23.81 -13.30
C PHE A 232 18.03 24.61 -14.48
N ALA A 233 19.31 24.46 -14.78
CA ALA A 233 19.95 25.19 -15.86
C ALA A 233 19.34 24.83 -17.22
N ALA A 234 19.00 25.84 -18.02
CA ALA A 234 18.33 25.66 -19.32
C ALA A 234 19.16 24.82 -20.31
N GLU A 235 20.50 24.75 -20.14
CA GLU A 235 21.38 23.92 -20.98
C GLU A 235 21.01 22.45 -20.99
N PHE A 236 20.39 21.93 -19.91
CA PHE A 236 19.95 20.54 -19.87
C PHE A 236 18.77 20.25 -20.83
N LEU A 237 18.02 21.25 -21.25
CA LEU A 237 16.95 21.08 -22.23
C LEU A 237 17.42 20.64 -23.62
N GLN A 238 18.74 20.58 -23.85
CA GLN A 238 19.33 19.97 -25.05
C GLN A 238 19.24 18.43 -25.05
N VAL A 239 19.05 17.81 -23.87
CA VAL A 239 18.79 16.39 -23.70
C VAL A 239 17.32 16.12 -24.02
N PRO A 240 16.97 14.98 -24.66
CA PRO A 240 15.57 14.62 -24.86
C PRO A 240 14.75 14.74 -23.58
N GLN A 241 13.62 15.42 -23.66
CA GLN A 241 12.81 15.72 -22.48
C GLN A 241 12.36 14.45 -21.73
N GLU A 242 12.14 13.35 -22.45
CA GLU A 242 11.74 12.06 -21.90
C GLU A 242 12.79 11.54 -20.88
N CYS A 243 14.06 11.73 -21.17
CA CYS A 243 15.15 11.34 -20.27
C CYS A 243 15.16 12.20 -19.00
N LEU A 244 14.97 13.53 -19.16
CA LEU A 244 14.93 14.46 -18.02
C LEU A 244 13.69 14.23 -17.16
N ILE A 245 12.53 14.06 -17.78
CA ILE A 245 11.25 13.75 -17.10
C ILE A 245 11.39 12.45 -16.30
N LEU A 246 11.88 11.38 -16.92
CA LEU A 246 12.09 10.11 -16.23
C LEU A 246 13.03 10.25 -15.04
N THR A 247 14.14 10.94 -15.22
CA THR A 247 15.14 11.18 -14.15
C THR A 247 14.52 11.92 -12.96
N MET A 248 13.76 12.98 -13.20
CA MET A 248 13.11 13.76 -12.14
C MET A 248 12.03 12.97 -11.42
N LYS A 249 11.20 12.22 -12.15
CA LYS A 249 10.12 11.39 -11.58
C LYS A 249 10.66 10.20 -10.80
N ALA A 250 11.49 9.37 -11.43
CA ALA A 250 11.91 8.10 -10.87
C ALA A 250 12.81 8.27 -9.63
N ASN A 251 13.75 9.21 -9.68
CA ASN A 251 14.76 9.35 -8.64
C ASN A 251 14.33 10.29 -7.51
N GLN A 252 13.65 11.39 -7.84
CA GLN A 252 13.39 12.48 -6.89
C GLN A 252 11.91 12.72 -6.61
N LYS A 253 11.01 12.06 -7.32
CA LYS A 253 9.56 12.22 -7.18
C LYS A 253 9.08 13.66 -7.42
N TYR A 254 9.75 14.36 -8.33
CA TYR A 254 9.35 15.71 -8.75
C TYR A 254 8.34 15.67 -9.88
N PHE A 255 7.57 16.73 -10.01
CA PHE A 255 6.63 16.95 -11.10
C PHE A 255 7.24 17.96 -12.08
N PRO A 256 7.76 17.51 -13.23
CA PRO A 256 8.23 18.40 -14.29
C PRO A 256 7.11 19.29 -14.78
N LEU A 257 7.46 20.52 -15.18
CA LEU A 257 6.54 21.50 -15.72
C LEU A 257 6.67 21.60 -17.24
N LEU A 258 5.53 21.59 -17.92
CA LEU A 258 5.42 21.69 -19.37
C LEU A 258 4.83 23.05 -19.77
N ASP A 259 5.26 23.57 -20.90
CA ASP A 259 4.68 24.74 -21.53
C ASP A 259 3.36 24.40 -22.27
N THR A 260 2.74 25.39 -22.90
CA THR A 260 1.49 25.25 -23.65
C THR A 260 1.61 24.39 -24.90
N GLN A 261 2.83 24.08 -25.34
CA GLN A 261 3.12 23.19 -26.46
C GLN A 261 3.52 21.78 -26.02
N GLY A 262 3.45 21.49 -24.72
CA GLY A 262 3.84 20.21 -24.14
C GLY A 262 5.37 19.99 -24.06
N LYS A 263 6.18 21.04 -24.20
CA LYS A 263 7.62 20.98 -24.05
C LYS A 263 8.02 21.21 -22.59
N LEU A 264 9.06 20.49 -22.17
CA LEU A 264 9.61 20.60 -20.84
C LEU A 264 10.18 22.01 -20.62
N ALA A 265 9.68 22.71 -19.59
CA ALA A 265 10.29 23.93 -19.08
C ALA A 265 11.45 23.58 -18.11
N ASN A 266 12.36 24.52 -17.89
CA ASN A 266 13.46 24.33 -16.93
C ASN A 266 13.01 24.53 -15.47
N LYS A 267 11.80 24.09 -15.14
CA LYS A 267 11.18 24.18 -13.81
C LYS A 267 10.51 22.87 -13.43
N PHE A 268 10.44 22.62 -12.15
CA PHE A 268 9.76 21.45 -11.60
C PHE A 268 9.09 21.80 -10.28
N LEU A 269 8.10 21.01 -9.89
CA LEU A 269 7.49 21.09 -8.57
C LEU A 269 8.01 19.98 -7.68
N LEU A 270 8.23 20.29 -6.42
CA LEU A 270 8.53 19.33 -5.37
C LEU A 270 7.52 19.46 -4.23
N VAL A 271 7.21 18.35 -3.59
CA VAL A 271 6.32 18.34 -2.42
C VAL A 271 7.17 18.13 -1.18
N ALA A 272 7.31 19.19 -0.40
CA ALA A 272 7.96 19.13 0.91
C ALA A 272 6.97 18.62 1.96
N ASN A 273 7.50 17.91 2.97
CA ASN A 273 6.70 17.44 4.12
C ASN A 273 6.74 18.44 5.30
N ILE A 274 7.03 19.67 5.05
CA ILE A 274 7.05 20.77 6.03
C ILE A 274 6.63 22.09 5.37
N GLN A 275 6.20 23.05 6.17
CA GLN A 275 5.97 24.41 5.76
C GLN A 275 7.11 25.31 6.29
N PRO A 276 8.22 25.45 5.54
CA PRO A 276 9.40 26.17 6.03
C PRO A 276 9.16 27.67 6.11
N THR A 277 9.76 28.33 7.09
CA THR A 277 9.83 29.78 7.18
C THR A 277 10.68 30.38 6.05
N ASP A 278 11.74 29.69 5.64
CA ASP A 278 12.55 30.01 4.47
C ASP A 278 12.54 28.84 3.48
N PRO A 279 11.69 28.90 2.45
CA PRO A 279 11.64 27.86 1.41
C PRO A 279 12.91 27.82 0.54
N GLY A 280 13.71 28.89 0.50
CA GLY A 280 14.90 28.99 -0.34
C GLY A 280 15.93 27.93 -0.02
N LEU A 281 16.08 27.54 1.24
CA LEU A 281 17.01 26.47 1.65
C LEU A 281 16.58 25.10 1.11
N ILE A 282 15.29 24.79 1.14
CA ILE A 282 14.74 23.53 0.60
C ILE A 282 14.85 23.53 -0.92
N ILE A 283 14.42 24.61 -1.57
CA ILE A 283 14.47 24.76 -3.02
C ILE A 283 15.91 24.59 -3.51
N GLY A 284 16.86 25.35 -2.97
CA GLY A 284 18.26 25.30 -3.37
C GLY A 284 18.92 23.93 -3.09
N GLY A 285 18.51 23.25 -2.02
CA GLY A 285 18.93 21.87 -1.75
C GLY A 285 18.50 20.91 -2.85
N ASN A 286 17.23 20.95 -3.24
CA ASN A 286 16.64 20.11 -4.28
C ASN A 286 17.17 20.47 -5.69
N GLU A 287 17.38 21.75 -5.99
CA GLU A 287 18.02 22.17 -7.26
C GLU A 287 19.44 21.64 -7.42
N ARG A 288 20.22 21.56 -6.34
CA ARG A 288 21.55 20.95 -6.39
C ARG A 288 21.48 19.45 -6.69
N VAL A 289 20.53 18.73 -6.09
CA VAL A 289 20.33 17.29 -6.35
C VAL A 289 19.90 17.07 -7.80
N VAL A 290 18.93 17.84 -8.30
CA VAL A 290 18.50 17.77 -9.72
C VAL A 290 19.65 18.02 -10.66
N ARG A 291 20.44 19.07 -10.41
CA ARG A 291 21.59 19.40 -11.26
C ARG A 291 22.53 18.21 -11.43
N SER A 292 22.88 17.52 -10.37
CA SER A 292 23.75 16.34 -10.44
C SER A 292 23.13 15.25 -11.32
N ARG A 293 21.85 14.94 -11.13
CA ARG A 293 21.15 13.90 -11.90
C ARG A 293 20.99 14.26 -13.38
N LEU A 294 20.69 15.51 -13.68
CA LEU A 294 20.59 15.96 -15.07
C LEU A 294 21.95 16.04 -15.75
N ALA A 295 23.02 16.34 -15.01
CA ALA A 295 24.37 16.30 -15.53
C ALA A 295 24.78 14.86 -15.92
N ASP A 296 24.43 13.86 -15.09
CA ASP A 296 24.61 12.45 -15.43
C ASP A 296 23.84 12.07 -16.71
N ALA A 297 22.55 12.43 -16.78
CA ALA A 297 21.74 12.16 -17.96
C ALA A 297 22.33 12.81 -19.24
N LYS A 298 22.78 14.07 -19.15
CA LYS A 298 23.43 14.77 -20.25
C LYS A 298 24.74 14.09 -20.66
N PHE A 299 25.56 13.70 -19.69
CA PHE A 299 26.80 13.01 -19.94
C PHE A 299 26.57 11.72 -20.74
N PHE A 300 25.67 10.86 -20.29
CA PHE A 300 25.36 9.61 -21.00
C PHE A 300 24.78 9.88 -22.40
N PHE A 301 23.85 10.80 -22.53
CA PHE A 301 23.32 11.20 -23.81
C PHE A 301 24.41 11.65 -24.79
N ASP A 302 25.32 12.51 -24.34
CA ASP A 302 26.42 13.00 -25.17
C ASP A 302 27.42 11.86 -25.51
N GLN A 303 27.67 10.91 -24.60
CA GLN A 303 28.51 9.74 -24.89
C GLN A 303 27.86 8.81 -25.92
N ASP A 304 26.55 8.58 -25.79
CA ASP A 304 25.83 7.69 -26.72
C ASP A 304 25.80 8.23 -28.16
N ARG A 305 25.77 9.55 -28.33
CA ARG A 305 25.85 10.20 -29.64
C ARG A 305 27.20 10.08 -30.33
N LYS A 306 28.28 9.73 -29.63
CA LYS A 306 29.61 9.57 -30.21
C LYS A 306 29.75 8.31 -31.06
N LYS A 307 28.90 7.32 -30.89
CA LYS A 307 28.91 6.04 -31.61
C LYS A 307 27.60 5.79 -32.33
N LYS A 308 27.66 5.25 -33.54
CA LYS A 308 26.45 4.78 -34.23
C LYS A 308 25.88 3.55 -33.53
N LEU A 309 24.56 3.42 -33.47
CA LEU A 309 23.88 2.29 -32.86
C LEU A 309 24.34 0.94 -33.44
N ALA A 310 24.51 0.87 -34.77
CA ALA A 310 24.98 -0.33 -35.45
C ALA A 310 26.36 -0.81 -34.99
N SER A 311 27.26 0.10 -34.55
CA SER A 311 28.59 -0.29 -34.06
C SER A 311 28.56 -1.01 -32.69
N ARG A 312 27.42 -0.95 -31.98
CA ARG A 312 27.21 -1.63 -30.70
C ARG A 312 26.72 -3.06 -30.87
N VAL A 313 26.17 -3.43 -32.04
CA VAL A 313 25.58 -4.76 -32.27
C VAL A 313 26.51 -5.92 -31.88
N PRO A 314 27.84 -5.92 -32.21
CA PRO A 314 28.72 -7.01 -31.80
C PRO A 314 28.85 -7.17 -30.28
N GLU A 315 28.64 -6.11 -29.52
CA GLU A 315 28.75 -6.14 -28.05
C GLU A 315 27.53 -6.82 -27.41
N LEU A 316 26.42 -7.04 -28.12
CA LEU A 316 25.26 -7.81 -27.65
C LEU A 316 25.62 -9.26 -27.30
N ASP A 317 26.70 -9.78 -27.83
CA ASP A 317 27.21 -11.12 -27.49
C ASP A 317 27.72 -11.21 -26.03
N LYS A 318 28.00 -10.06 -25.39
CA LYS A 318 28.40 -9.97 -23.99
C LYS A 318 27.21 -9.83 -23.03
N VAL A 319 26.02 -9.55 -23.57
CA VAL A 319 24.81 -9.33 -22.76
C VAL A 319 24.04 -10.66 -22.61
N VAL A 320 23.99 -11.20 -21.41
CA VAL A 320 23.25 -12.42 -21.13
C VAL A 320 21.74 -12.14 -21.27
N TYR A 321 21.09 -12.89 -22.16
CA TYR A 321 19.63 -12.90 -22.26
C TYR A 321 19.00 -13.84 -21.22
N HIS A 322 19.50 -15.08 -21.18
CA HIS A 322 19.05 -16.10 -20.25
C HIS A 322 20.14 -17.17 -20.09
N ASN A 323 20.36 -17.66 -18.88
CA ASN A 323 21.45 -18.61 -18.59
C ASN A 323 21.44 -19.88 -19.46
N ARG A 324 20.27 -20.35 -19.92
CA ARG A 324 20.12 -21.53 -20.78
C ARG A 324 19.88 -21.21 -22.25
N LEU A 325 19.52 -19.96 -22.59
CA LEU A 325 19.17 -19.53 -23.93
C LEU A 325 20.23 -18.63 -24.57
N GLY A 326 21.30 -18.34 -23.84
CA GLY A 326 22.45 -17.61 -24.33
C GLY A 326 22.32 -16.07 -24.26
N THR A 327 22.98 -15.40 -25.21
CA THR A 327 23.15 -13.94 -25.21
C THR A 327 22.09 -13.19 -26.01
N GLN A 328 22.02 -11.88 -25.83
CA GLN A 328 21.18 -11.01 -26.67
C GLN A 328 21.65 -11.03 -28.13
N GLY A 329 22.94 -11.18 -28.40
CA GLY A 329 23.46 -11.33 -29.76
C GLY A 329 22.91 -12.59 -30.44
N GLN A 330 22.95 -13.75 -29.77
CA GLN A 330 22.35 -14.98 -30.30
C GLN A 330 20.83 -14.82 -30.51
N ARG A 331 20.13 -14.26 -29.54
CA ARG A 331 18.70 -13.95 -29.68
C ARG A 331 18.40 -13.07 -30.87
N MET A 332 19.17 -12.00 -31.04
CA MET A 332 19.05 -11.09 -32.19
C MET A 332 19.19 -11.81 -33.53
N GLN A 333 20.14 -12.76 -33.64
CA GLN A 333 20.32 -13.55 -34.86
C GLN A 333 19.07 -14.36 -35.22
N TYR A 334 18.42 -15.00 -34.24
CA TYR A 334 17.15 -15.72 -34.48
C TYR A 334 16.02 -14.79 -34.86
N VAL A 335 15.86 -13.68 -34.12
CA VAL A 335 14.79 -12.71 -34.36
C VAL A 335 14.92 -12.08 -35.76
N ARG A 336 16.12 -11.70 -36.22
CA ARG A 336 16.29 -11.09 -37.55
C ARG A 336 16.02 -12.09 -38.69
N ALA A 337 16.38 -13.37 -38.50
CA ALA A 337 16.08 -14.41 -39.49
C ALA A 337 14.55 -14.59 -39.64
N ILE A 338 13.83 -14.69 -38.54
CA ILE A 338 12.36 -14.80 -38.51
C ILE A 338 11.72 -13.55 -39.13
N ALA A 339 12.17 -12.35 -38.70
CA ALA A 339 11.65 -11.09 -39.22
C ALA A 339 11.83 -10.95 -40.72
N SER A 340 12.98 -11.35 -41.28
CA SER A 340 13.25 -11.36 -42.72
C SER A 340 12.32 -12.32 -43.46
N MET A 341 12.11 -13.54 -42.92
CA MET A 341 11.17 -14.52 -43.53
C MET A 341 9.73 -13.97 -43.60
N ILE A 342 9.27 -13.40 -42.48
CA ILE A 342 7.94 -12.77 -42.42
C ILE A 342 7.84 -11.59 -43.39
N GLY A 343 8.88 -10.75 -43.44
CA GLY A 343 8.97 -9.62 -44.36
C GLY A 343 8.88 -10.05 -45.82
N GLN A 344 9.55 -11.15 -46.17
CA GLN A 344 9.51 -11.73 -47.52
C GLN A 344 8.09 -12.16 -47.92
N GLN A 345 7.36 -12.79 -47.00
CA GLN A 345 5.99 -13.24 -47.24
C GLN A 345 4.99 -12.08 -47.37
N LEU A 346 5.17 -11.01 -46.63
CA LEU A 346 4.23 -9.90 -46.55
C LEU A 346 4.48 -8.80 -47.56
N GLY A 347 5.72 -8.59 -48.02
CA GLY A 347 6.08 -7.45 -48.89
C GLY A 347 7.33 -7.67 -49.74
N GLY A 348 7.76 -8.92 -49.91
CA GLY A 348 8.90 -9.29 -50.77
C GLY A 348 10.25 -8.82 -50.25
N GLU A 349 11.25 -8.80 -51.14
CA GLU A 349 12.65 -8.55 -50.79
C GLU A 349 12.90 -7.24 -50.06
N LYS A 350 12.22 -6.17 -50.44
CA LYS A 350 12.39 -4.85 -49.82
C LYS A 350 11.99 -4.87 -48.33
N LEU A 351 10.83 -5.44 -48.04
CA LEU A 351 10.35 -5.54 -46.67
C LEU A 351 11.19 -6.53 -45.86
N ALA A 352 11.65 -7.62 -46.46
CA ALA A 352 12.55 -8.58 -45.82
C ALA A 352 13.88 -7.93 -45.39
N ALA A 353 14.49 -7.11 -46.23
CA ALA A 353 15.72 -6.38 -45.94
C ALA A 353 15.52 -5.36 -44.78
N GLN A 354 14.43 -4.59 -44.85
CA GLN A 354 14.10 -3.63 -43.80
C GLN A 354 13.83 -4.32 -42.46
N ALA A 355 13.10 -5.43 -42.43
CA ALA A 355 12.81 -6.20 -41.22
C ALA A 355 14.09 -6.83 -40.63
N TYR A 356 14.99 -7.30 -41.50
CA TYR A 356 16.30 -7.82 -41.06
C TYR A 356 17.13 -6.74 -40.39
N GLU A 357 17.23 -5.55 -41.00
CA GLU A 357 18.00 -4.43 -40.44
C GLU A 357 17.38 -3.94 -39.12
N ALA A 358 16.07 -3.73 -39.07
CA ALA A 358 15.36 -3.31 -37.89
C ALA A 358 15.57 -4.29 -36.73
N ALA A 359 15.44 -5.59 -37.00
CA ALA A 359 15.64 -6.64 -35.99
C ALA A 359 17.10 -6.73 -35.52
N THR A 360 18.08 -6.42 -36.39
CA THR A 360 19.50 -6.37 -36.04
C THR A 360 19.78 -5.25 -35.02
N LEU A 361 19.11 -4.10 -35.18
CA LEU A 361 19.31 -2.92 -34.33
C LEU A 361 18.44 -2.93 -33.06
N ALA A 362 17.36 -3.70 -33.05
CA ALA A 362 16.25 -3.58 -32.09
C ALA A 362 16.61 -3.72 -30.60
N LYS A 363 17.79 -4.22 -30.29
CA LYS A 363 18.28 -4.41 -28.91
C LYS A 363 19.66 -3.80 -28.67
N ALA A 364 20.22 -3.10 -29.64
CA ALA A 364 21.52 -2.48 -29.52
C ALA A 364 21.53 -1.29 -28.52
N ASP A 365 20.35 -0.73 -28.22
CA ASP A 365 20.11 0.28 -27.19
C ASP A 365 20.40 -0.22 -25.76
N LEU A 366 20.40 -1.53 -25.51
CA LEU A 366 20.78 -2.10 -24.22
C LEU A 366 22.26 -1.82 -23.84
N LEU A 367 23.04 -1.28 -24.77
CA LEU A 367 24.46 -0.96 -24.60
C LEU A 367 24.71 0.57 -24.54
N THR A 368 23.63 1.32 -24.38
CA THR A 368 23.68 2.79 -24.24
C THR A 368 23.48 3.21 -22.81
#